data_0ddb9f5b0b4069e859b5909d58550c31
#
_entry.id   0ddb9f5b0b4069e859b5909d58550c31
#
_cell.length_a   1.000
_cell.length_b   1.000
_cell.length_c   1.000
_cell.angle_alpha   90.00
_cell.angle_beta   90.00
_cell.angle_gamma   90.00
#
_symmetry.space_group_name_H-M   'P 1'
#
loop_
_entity.id
_entity.type
_entity.pdbx_description
1 polymer ?
#
loop_
_entity_poly.entity_id
_entity_poly.type
_entity_poly.pdbx_seq_one_letter_code
_entity_poly.pdbx_strand_id
1 'polypeptide(L)'
;MDNNIYQVYEDEIQALEEEIRLLTEKYEDIQQESTFFSEEEILKSIKAFQRETEGESKGHDSSSDLKAQLESLETDLSFLMKLTGFQFTSHSRKTLEKTGERTVQKHRLSGKCYSLSFQLEFQLLEMQSKEKVSTVITDLSIIMESGEDSEVNKFVSRVEERGNLVTFFRCLSTYAEWYEHRRRTFLHFK
;
A
#
# COMPACT_ATOMS: atom_id res chain seq x y z
N MET A 1 -9.59 -42.89 -36.59
CA MET A 1 -8.75 -42.65 -35.38
C MET A 1 -8.73 -41.18 -34.93
N ASP A 2 -9.23 -40.27 -35.77
CA ASP A 2 -9.11 -38.82 -35.45
C ASP A 2 -10.18 -38.24 -34.52
N ASN A 3 -11.35 -38.88 -34.39
CA ASN A 3 -12.43 -38.36 -33.51
C ASN A 3 -12.09 -38.29 -32.04
N ASN A 4 -11.16 -39.12 -31.58
CA ASN A 4 -10.80 -39.15 -30.13
C ASN A 4 -9.91 -37.97 -29.75
N ILE A 5 -9.11 -37.46 -30.67
CA ILE A 5 -8.20 -36.32 -30.41
C ILE A 5 -9.01 -35.02 -30.35
N TYR A 6 -10.00 -34.84 -31.24
CA TYR A 6 -10.86 -33.66 -31.21
C TYR A 6 -11.70 -33.61 -29.93
N GLN A 7 -12.19 -34.75 -29.45
CA GLN A 7 -12.95 -34.80 -28.20
C GLN A 7 -12.11 -34.41 -27.00
N VAL A 8 -10.83 -34.84 -26.95
CA VAL A 8 -9.91 -34.46 -25.86
C VAL A 8 -9.66 -32.95 -25.84
N TYR A 9 -9.48 -32.35 -27.00
CA TYR A 9 -9.32 -30.89 -27.09
C TYR A 9 -10.60 -30.12 -26.73
N GLU A 10 -11.75 -30.66 -27.11
CA GLU A 10 -13.04 -30.05 -26.80
C GLU A 10 -13.32 -30.09 -25.28
N ASP A 11 -13.00 -31.21 -24.63
CA ASP A 11 -13.10 -31.34 -23.16
C ASP A 11 -12.12 -30.41 -22.44
N GLU A 12 -10.90 -30.23 -22.96
CA GLU A 12 -9.91 -29.32 -22.38
C GLU A 12 -10.31 -27.84 -22.58
N ILE A 13 -10.87 -27.47 -23.73
CA ILE A 13 -11.40 -26.15 -23.97
C ILE A 13 -12.54 -25.84 -23.00
N GLN A 14 -13.49 -26.76 -22.81
CA GLN A 14 -14.58 -26.57 -21.87
C GLN A 14 -14.08 -26.41 -20.41
N ALA A 15 -13.07 -27.19 -20.02
CA ALA A 15 -12.46 -27.07 -18.69
C ALA A 15 -11.79 -25.72 -18.49
N LEU A 16 -11.07 -25.22 -19.50
CA LEU A 16 -10.43 -23.90 -19.44
C LEU A 16 -11.45 -22.75 -19.46
N GLU A 17 -12.53 -22.87 -20.22
CA GLU A 17 -13.62 -21.88 -20.23
C GLU A 17 -14.30 -21.79 -18.86
N GLU A 18 -14.53 -22.92 -18.18
CA GLU A 18 -15.08 -22.95 -16.82
C GLU A 18 -14.11 -22.35 -15.80
N GLU A 19 -12.82 -22.63 -15.93
CA GLU A 19 -11.79 -22.01 -15.05
C GLU A 19 -11.74 -20.49 -15.25
N ILE A 20 -11.79 -20.00 -16.48
CA ILE A 20 -11.86 -18.57 -16.78
C ILE A 20 -13.12 -17.95 -16.15
N ARG A 21 -14.27 -18.62 -16.25
CA ARG A 21 -15.52 -18.15 -15.65
C ARG A 21 -15.39 -18.02 -14.14
N LEU A 22 -14.88 -19.06 -13.45
CA LEU A 22 -14.69 -19.06 -12.00
C LEU A 22 -13.67 -18.01 -11.54
N LEU A 23 -12.58 -17.83 -12.29
CA LEU A 23 -11.59 -16.81 -11.99
C LEU A 23 -12.14 -15.39 -12.20
N THR A 24 -12.98 -15.20 -13.21
CA THR A 24 -13.64 -13.89 -13.47
C THR A 24 -14.63 -13.56 -12.35
N GLU A 25 -15.47 -14.50 -11.94
CA GLU A 25 -16.40 -14.35 -10.82
C GLU A 25 -15.67 -14.02 -9.51
N LYS A 26 -14.60 -14.76 -9.24
CA LYS A 26 -13.75 -14.50 -8.06
C LYS A 26 -13.06 -13.13 -8.13
N TYR A 27 -12.68 -12.68 -9.31
CA TYR A 27 -12.09 -11.36 -9.51
C TYR A 27 -13.13 -10.24 -9.31
N GLU A 28 -14.36 -10.45 -9.75
CA GLU A 28 -15.49 -9.52 -9.54
C GLU A 28 -15.86 -9.44 -8.04
N ASP A 29 -15.89 -10.57 -7.33
CA ASP A 29 -16.12 -10.63 -5.88
C ASP A 29 -15.01 -9.88 -5.12
N ILE A 30 -13.74 -10.09 -5.48
CA ILE A 30 -12.61 -9.36 -4.88
C ILE A 30 -12.69 -7.86 -5.19
N GLN A 31 -13.14 -7.48 -6.38
CA GLN A 31 -13.38 -6.07 -6.70
C GLN A 31 -14.55 -5.48 -5.88
N GLN A 32 -15.62 -6.23 -5.67
CA GLN A 32 -16.73 -5.79 -4.83
C GLN A 32 -16.33 -5.72 -3.35
N GLU A 33 -15.55 -6.67 -2.84
CA GLU A 33 -15.01 -6.59 -1.48
C GLU A 33 -14.01 -5.43 -1.32
N SER A 34 -13.23 -5.09 -2.36
CA SER A 34 -12.32 -3.94 -2.32
C SER A 34 -13.03 -2.58 -2.37
N THR A 35 -14.29 -2.53 -2.80
CA THR A 35 -15.13 -1.33 -2.73
C THR A 35 -15.79 -1.13 -1.35
N PHE A 36 -15.68 -2.11 -0.43
CA PHE A 36 -16.22 -2.02 0.93
C PHE A 36 -15.53 -0.95 1.79
N PHE A 37 -14.33 -0.54 1.42
CA PHE A 37 -13.70 0.65 1.97
C PHE A 37 -13.56 1.68 0.86
N SER A 38 -14.60 2.45 0.61
CA SER A 38 -14.49 3.59 -0.30
C SER A 38 -13.42 4.54 0.24
N GLU A 39 -12.68 5.23 -0.65
CA GLU A 39 -11.70 6.25 -0.25
C GLU A 39 -12.34 7.28 0.71
N GLU A 40 -13.66 7.52 0.58
CA GLU A 40 -14.41 8.39 1.48
C GLU A 40 -14.57 7.82 2.89
N GLU A 41 -14.72 6.49 3.06
CA GLU A 41 -14.83 5.85 4.38
C GLU A 41 -13.48 5.77 5.07
N ILE A 42 -12.41 5.49 4.33
CA ILE A 42 -11.03 5.56 4.83
C ILE A 42 -10.71 7.00 5.26
N LEU A 43 -11.03 7.99 4.43
CA LEU A 43 -10.86 9.40 4.76
C LEU A 43 -11.74 9.85 5.93
N LYS A 44 -12.98 9.33 6.07
CA LYS A 44 -13.84 9.59 7.23
C LYS A 44 -13.26 8.98 8.51
N SER A 45 -12.75 7.76 8.44
CA SER A 45 -12.11 7.08 9.58
C SER A 45 -10.83 7.81 10.01
N ILE A 46 -9.99 8.23 9.07
CA ILE A 46 -8.80 9.04 9.35
C ILE A 46 -9.19 10.40 9.94
N LYS A 47 -10.21 11.06 9.39
CA LYS A 47 -10.70 12.35 9.94
C LYS A 47 -11.40 12.22 11.29
N ALA A 48 -12.09 11.11 11.55
CA ALA A 48 -12.67 10.83 12.87
C ALA A 48 -11.55 10.65 13.90
N PHE A 49 -10.54 9.86 13.56
CA PHE A 49 -9.34 9.67 14.39
C PHE A 49 -8.57 10.98 14.65
N GLN A 50 -8.40 11.82 13.61
CA GLN A 50 -7.80 13.14 13.77
C GLN A 50 -8.62 14.08 14.63
N ARG A 51 -9.97 14.02 14.58
CA ARG A 51 -10.85 14.83 15.42
C ARG A 51 -10.86 14.40 16.88
N GLU A 52 -10.74 13.10 17.14
CA GLU A 52 -10.58 12.60 18.52
C GLU A 52 -9.26 13.05 19.12
N THR A 53 -8.18 13.12 18.34
CA THR A 53 -6.88 13.63 18.80
C THR A 53 -6.82 15.16 18.88
N GLU A 54 -7.61 15.90 18.10
CA GLU A 54 -7.67 17.38 18.14
C GLU A 54 -8.72 17.93 19.12
N GLY A 55 -9.69 17.12 19.52
CA GLY A 55 -10.84 17.55 20.38
C GLY A 55 -10.51 17.71 21.85
N GLU A 56 -9.43 17.18 22.36
CA GLU A 56 -9.05 17.23 23.77
C GLU A 56 -7.93 18.23 24.12
N SER A 57 -7.47 19.03 23.18
CA SER A 57 -6.38 19.98 23.40
C SER A 57 -6.87 21.37 23.81
N LYS A 58 -7.62 21.46 24.91
CA LYS A 58 -7.81 22.68 25.68
C LYS A 58 -7.63 22.41 27.18
N GLY A 59 -6.38 22.36 27.63
CA GLY A 59 -6.05 22.37 29.04
C GLY A 59 -4.74 21.65 29.30
N HIS A 60 -3.70 22.41 29.55
CA HIS A 60 -2.47 22.02 30.27
C HIS A 60 -2.08 20.54 30.08
N ASP A 61 -1.58 20.20 28.88
CA ASP A 61 -1.00 18.88 28.63
C ASP A 61 0.16 18.66 29.57
N SER A 62 -0.06 17.86 30.60
CA SER A 62 1.01 17.43 31.49
C SER A 62 1.98 16.56 30.67
N SER A 63 3.26 16.67 30.91
CA SER A 63 4.30 15.81 30.28
C SER A 63 3.97 14.31 30.38
N SER A 64 3.17 13.92 31.35
CA SER A 64 2.59 12.58 31.54
C SER A 64 1.63 12.16 30.44
N ASP A 65 0.74 13.07 30.01
CA ASP A 65 -0.29 12.75 29.01
C ASP A 65 0.30 12.62 27.61
N LEU A 66 1.28 13.47 27.28
CA LEU A 66 2.05 13.36 26.03
C LEU A 66 2.84 12.06 25.97
N LYS A 67 3.39 11.61 27.09
CA LYS A 67 4.11 10.33 27.17
C LYS A 67 3.17 9.15 26.99
N ALA A 68 1.99 9.17 27.58
CA ALA A 68 0.98 8.13 27.43
C ALA A 68 0.46 8.05 25.99
N GLN A 69 0.24 9.19 25.34
CA GLN A 69 -0.13 9.25 23.92
C GLN A 69 0.97 8.69 23.02
N LEU A 70 2.23 9.02 23.27
CA LEU A 70 3.36 8.49 22.51
C LEU A 70 3.44 6.95 22.64
N GLU A 71 3.33 6.43 23.86
CA GLU A 71 3.36 4.97 24.12
C GLU A 71 2.20 4.23 23.44
N SER A 72 1.01 4.83 23.40
CA SER A 72 -0.14 4.30 22.65
C SER A 72 0.15 4.25 21.16
N LEU A 73 0.62 5.35 20.57
CA LEU A 73 0.97 5.41 19.15
C LEU A 73 2.09 4.44 18.76
N GLU A 74 3.10 4.27 19.61
CA GLU A 74 4.17 3.29 19.39
C GLU A 74 3.64 1.86 19.42
N THR A 75 2.66 1.56 20.29
CA THR A 75 2.00 0.25 20.38
C THR A 75 1.20 -0.03 19.12
N ASP A 76 0.40 0.94 18.65
CA ASP A 76 -0.40 0.84 17.44
C ASP A 76 0.49 0.66 16.20
N LEU A 77 1.56 1.44 16.10
CA LEU A 77 2.53 1.32 15.02
C LEU A 77 3.18 -0.07 15.03
N SER A 78 3.60 -0.57 16.20
CA SER A 78 4.17 -1.91 16.34
C SER A 78 3.19 -3.00 15.91
N PHE A 79 1.91 -2.86 16.23
CA PHE A 79 0.86 -3.77 15.78
C PHE A 79 0.71 -3.76 14.26
N LEU A 80 0.60 -2.56 13.65
CA LEU A 80 0.50 -2.42 12.20
C LEU A 80 1.72 -2.99 11.46
N MET A 81 2.93 -2.74 11.99
CA MET A 81 4.15 -3.31 11.43
C MET A 81 4.15 -4.84 11.45
N LYS A 82 3.69 -5.46 12.54
CA LYS A 82 3.56 -6.92 12.62
C LYS A 82 2.51 -7.48 11.68
N LEU A 83 1.37 -6.79 11.56
CA LEU A 83 0.26 -7.21 10.71
C LEU A 83 0.60 -7.13 9.22
N THR A 84 1.26 -6.06 8.80
CA THR A 84 1.53 -5.76 7.38
C THR A 84 2.90 -6.23 6.89
N GLY A 85 3.81 -6.58 7.80
CA GLY A 85 5.21 -6.89 7.49
C GLY A 85 6.08 -5.67 7.19
N PHE A 86 5.52 -4.44 7.19
CA PHE A 86 6.27 -3.22 6.94
C PHE A 86 7.00 -2.73 8.19
N GLN A 87 8.26 -2.33 8.01
CA GLN A 87 9.07 -1.65 9.02
C GLN A 87 9.66 -0.38 8.40
N PHE A 88 9.19 0.77 8.84
CA PHE A 88 9.72 2.05 8.39
C PHE A 88 10.98 2.39 9.20
N THR A 89 12.08 2.68 8.50
CA THR A 89 13.39 2.96 9.11
C THR A 89 13.70 4.44 9.15
N SER A 90 13.23 5.21 8.18
CA SER A 90 13.40 6.66 8.17
C SER A 90 12.26 7.34 7.42
N HIS A 91 11.94 8.55 7.86
CA HIS A 91 11.04 9.46 7.18
C HIS A 91 11.60 10.88 7.26
N SER A 92 11.68 11.56 6.13
CA SER A 92 12.01 12.98 6.08
C SER A 92 10.98 13.74 5.24
N ARG A 93 10.67 14.96 5.66
CA ARG A 93 9.74 15.87 5.00
C ARG A 93 10.39 17.22 4.79
N LYS A 94 10.28 17.76 3.58
CA LYS A 94 10.74 19.09 3.23
C LYS A 94 9.65 19.85 2.50
N THR A 95 9.26 21.02 3.01
CA THR A 95 8.35 21.91 2.29
C THR A 95 9.13 22.61 1.18
N LEU A 96 8.67 22.44 -0.07
CA LEU A 96 9.27 23.07 -1.26
C LEU A 96 8.63 24.41 -1.56
N GLU A 97 7.29 24.48 -1.44
CA GLU A 97 6.50 25.65 -1.73
C GLU A 97 5.35 25.75 -0.73
N LYS A 98 5.05 26.95 -0.26
CA LYS A 98 3.88 27.23 0.57
C LYS A 98 3.30 28.59 0.20
N THR A 99 2.11 28.57 -0.37
CA THR A 99 1.28 29.74 -0.63
C THR A 99 -0.02 29.63 0.17
N GLY A 100 -0.88 30.67 0.16
CA GLY A 100 -2.15 30.63 0.91
C GLY A 100 -3.10 29.51 0.48
N GLU A 101 -3.01 29.03 -0.77
CA GLU A 101 -3.92 28.05 -1.37
C GLU A 101 -3.23 26.73 -1.76
N ARG A 102 -1.90 26.69 -1.76
CA ARG A 102 -1.12 25.56 -2.24
C ARG A 102 0.09 25.30 -1.34
N THR A 103 0.27 24.04 -0.96
CA THR A 103 1.47 23.58 -0.27
C THR A 103 2.06 22.38 -1.02
N VAL A 104 3.35 22.42 -1.33
CA VAL A 104 4.09 21.31 -1.93
C VAL A 104 5.11 20.81 -0.92
N GLN A 105 5.03 19.54 -0.59
CA GLN A 105 5.94 18.87 0.35
C GLN A 105 6.61 17.68 -0.33
N LYS A 106 7.93 17.62 -0.21
CA LYS A 106 8.72 16.46 -0.64
C LYS A 106 8.91 15.53 0.54
N HIS A 107 8.56 14.27 0.34
CA HIS A 107 8.69 13.21 1.33
C HIS A 107 9.71 12.18 0.84
N ARG A 108 10.55 11.72 1.76
CA ARG A 108 11.40 10.54 1.58
C ARG A 108 11.08 9.56 2.69
N LEU A 109 10.84 8.32 2.31
CA LEU A 109 10.48 7.25 3.23
C LEU A 109 11.34 6.03 2.89
N SER A 110 12.03 5.47 3.89
CA SER A 110 12.77 4.22 3.73
C SER A 110 12.20 3.17 4.68
N GLY A 111 12.21 1.94 4.24
CA GLY A 111 11.69 0.84 5.04
C GLY A 111 12.00 -0.53 4.46
N LYS A 112 11.42 -1.53 5.10
CA LYS A 112 11.48 -2.92 4.68
C LYS A 112 10.07 -3.49 4.72
N CYS A 113 9.80 -4.41 3.80
CA CYS A 113 8.65 -5.29 3.87
C CYS A 113 9.17 -6.72 3.93
N TYR A 114 9.08 -7.36 5.09
CA TYR A 114 9.81 -8.60 5.41
C TYR A 114 11.32 -8.44 5.14
N SER A 115 11.86 -9.18 4.16
CA SER A 115 13.28 -9.12 3.76
C SER A 115 13.58 -8.13 2.64
N LEU A 116 12.57 -7.48 2.06
CA LEU A 116 12.72 -6.57 0.94
C LEU A 116 12.85 -5.12 1.41
N SER A 117 13.97 -4.47 1.09
CA SER A 117 14.17 -3.04 1.38
C SER A 117 13.59 -2.18 0.26
N PHE A 118 13.02 -1.03 0.64
CA PHE A 118 12.51 -0.04 -0.32
C PHE A 118 12.82 1.39 0.14
N GLN A 119 12.91 2.29 -0.82
CA GLN A 119 12.97 3.72 -0.63
C GLN A 119 11.95 4.38 -1.53
N LEU A 120 11.18 5.31 -0.98
CA LEU A 120 10.19 6.12 -1.69
C LEU A 120 10.57 7.58 -1.61
N GLU A 121 10.47 8.28 -2.73
CA GLU A 121 10.51 9.72 -2.78
C GLU A 121 9.28 10.20 -3.55
N PHE A 122 8.49 11.10 -2.98
CA PHE A 122 7.31 11.66 -3.65
C PHE A 122 7.04 13.09 -3.20
N GLN A 123 6.32 13.82 -4.03
CA GLN A 123 5.81 15.12 -3.69
C GLN A 123 4.33 15.04 -3.37
N LEU A 124 3.93 15.71 -2.30
CA LEU A 124 2.55 15.86 -1.89
C LEU A 124 2.12 17.29 -2.20
N LEU A 125 1.17 17.43 -3.09
CA LEU A 125 0.54 18.69 -3.43
C LEU A 125 -0.79 18.80 -2.69
N GLU A 126 -0.85 19.69 -1.71
CA GLU A 126 -2.09 20.08 -1.04
C GLU A 126 -2.62 21.36 -1.68
N MET A 127 -3.88 21.33 -2.08
CA MET A 127 -4.62 22.49 -2.56
C MET A 127 -5.78 22.78 -1.61
N GLN A 128 -5.78 23.97 -1.03
CA GLN A 128 -6.80 24.41 -0.10
C GLN A 128 -7.78 25.34 -0.83
N SER A 129 -8.99 24.85 -1.08
CA SER A 129 -10.12 25.64 -1.53
C SER A 129 -11.02 25.99 -0.33
N LYS A 130 -11.88 26.99 -0.46
CA LYS A 130 -12.79 27.43 0.62
C LYS A 130 -13.68 26.32 1.17
N GLU A 131 -13.93 25.26 0.39
CA GLU A 131 -14.84 24.18 0.74
C GLU A 131 -14.16 22.80 0.84
N LYS A 132 -12.95 22.62 0.28
CA LYS A 132 -12.31 21.30 0.21
C LYS A 132 -10.79 21.42 0.19
N VAL A 133 -10.14 20.56 0.98
CA VAL A 133 -8.70 20.29 0.84
C VAL A 133 -8.54 19.07 -0.06
N SER A 134 -7.82 19.22 -1.15
CA SER A 134 -7.47 18.10 -2.02
C SER A 134 -5.97 17.85 -1.96
N THR A 135 -5.60 16.58 -1.91
CA THR A 135 -4.21 16.15 -1.82
C THR A 135 -3.91 15.22 -2.98
N VAL A 136 -2.82 15.50 -3.70
CA VAL A 136 -2.39 14.71 -4.86
C VAL A 136 -0.92 14.35 -4.69
N ILE A 137 -0.59 13.10 -4.99
CA ILE A 137 0.79 12.64 -5.05
C ILE A 137 1.33 12.93 -6.45
N THR A 138 2.46 13.58 -6.50
CA THR A 138 3.18 13.88 -7.73
C THR A 138 4.64 13.45 -7.58
N ASP A 139 5.32 13.24 -8.70
CA ASP A 139 6.76 12.96 -8.73
C ASP A 139 7.15 11.78 -7.82
N LEU A 140 6.46 10.64 -7.99
CA LEU A 140 6.72 9.43 -7.24
C LEU A 140 7.91 8.68 -7.85
N SER A 141 8.92 8.39 -7.03
CA SER A 141 10.06 7.54 -7.37
C SER A 141 10.24 6.45 -6.31
N ILE A 142 10.47 5.23 -6.77
CA ILE A 142 10.55 4.04 -5.93
C ILE A 142 11.84 3.28 -6.25
N ILE A 143 12.64 3.02 -5.24
CA ILE A 143 13.84 2.20 -5.34
C ILE A 143 13.64 0.96 -4.48
N MET A 144 13.82 -0.22 -5.07
CA MET A 144 13.74 -1.49 -4.35
C MET A 144 15.06 -2.27 -4.47
N GLU A 145 15.50 -2.84 -3.36
CA GLU A 145 16.62 -3.77 -3.31
C GLU A 145 16.12 -5.21 -3.58
N SER A 146 15.51 -5.43 -4.74
CA SER A 146 14.95 -6.73 -5.12
C SER A 146 15.82 -7.53 -6.11
N GLY A 147 17.05 -7.06 -6.35
CA GLY A 147 17.93 -7.66 -7.35
C GLY A 147 17.47 -7.39 -8.79
N GLU A 148 17.81 -8.30 -9.72
CA GLU A 148 17.49 -8.16 -11.15
C GLU A 148 16.09 -8.67 -11.53
N ASP A 149 15.12 -8.71 -10.59
CA ASP A 149 13.77 -9.17 -10.89
C ASP A 149 13.03 -8.18 -11.80
N SER A 150 12.92 -8.56 -13.09
CA SER A 150 12.33 -7.72 -14.12
C SER A 150 10.84 -7.43 -13.88
N GLU A 151 10.11 -8.33 -13.21
CA GLU A 151 8.68 -8.16 -12.93
C GLU A 151 8.46 -7.12 -11.83
N VAL A 152 9.32 -7.11 -10.81
CA VAL A 152 9.29 -6.07 -9.77
C VAL A 152 9.57 -4.71 -10.38
N ASN A 153 10.55 -4.61 -11.27
CA ASN A 153 10.87 -3.34 -11.93
C ASN A 153 9.71 -2.83 -12.81
N LYS A 154 9.04 -3.70 -13.56
CA LYS A 154 7.85 -3.35 -14.34
C LYS A 154 6.68 -2.91 -13.45
N PHE A 155 6.49 -3.58 -12.31
CA PHE A 155 5.49 -3.20 -11.33
C PHE A 155 5.77 -1.81 -10.76
N VAL A 156 7.00 -1.55 -10.32
CA VAL A 156 7.45 -0.26 -9.78
C VAL A 156 7.18 0.86 -10.78
N SER A 157 7.62 0.71 -12.05
CA SER A 157 7.39 1.73 -13.09
C SER A 157 5.91 2.06 -13.30
N ARG A 158 5.02 1.05 -13.29
CA ARG A 158 3.58 1.29 -13.41
C ARG A 158 2.99 2.04 -12.22
N VAL A 159 3.50 1.80 -11.03
CA VAL A 159 3.06 2.49 -9.81
C VAL A 159 3.54 3.94 -9.81
N GLU A 160 4.79 4.18 -10.23
CA GLU A 160 5.35 5.54 -10.38
C GLU A 160 4.54 6.36 -11.36
N GLU A 161 4.23 5.82 -12.54
CA GLU A 161 3.40 6.48 -13.56
C GLU A 161 2.01 6.87 -13.05
N ARG A 162 1.41 6.04 -12.17
CA ARG A 162 0.05 6.26 -11.64
C ARG A 162 0.02 7.08 -10.35
N GLY A 163 1.15 7.27 -9.70
CA GLY A 163 1.25 7.93 -8.39
C GLY A 163 0.47 7.23 -7.27
N ASN A 164 0.23 5.90 -7.38
CA ASN A 164 -0.65 5.16 -6.47
C ASN A 164 0.12 4.40 -5.39
N LEU A 165 0.40 5.06 -4.27
CA LEU A 165 1.08 4.46 -3.11
C LEU A 165 0.29 3.32 -2.45
N VAL A 166 -1.04 3.38 -2.45
CA VAL A 166 -1.86 2.32 -1.84
C VAL A 166 -1.66 1.01 -2.60
N THR A 167 -1.71 1.06 -3.92
CA THR A 167 -1.42 -0.10 -4.78
C THR A 167 0.00 -0.60 -4.56
N PHE A 168 0.98 0.31 -4.41
CA PHE A 168 2.36 -0.08 -4.11
C PHE A 168 2.44 -0.91 -2.82
N PHE A 169 1.93 -0.40 -1.71
CA PHE A 169 2.02 -1.07 -0.41
C PHE A 169 1.27 -2.40 -0.40
N ARG A 170 0.07 -2.47 -0.98
CA ARG A 170 -0.71 -3.73 -1.06
C ARG A 170 0.04 -4.81 -1.86
N CYS A 171 0.48 -4.48 -3.06
CA CYS A 171 1.17 -5.45 -3.91
C CYS A 171 2.53 -5.84 -3.32
N LEU A 172 3.28 -4.89 -2.73
CA LEU A 172 4.55 -5.19 -2.10
C LEU A 172 4.37 -6.12 -0.90
N SER A 173 3.35 -5.91 -0.06
CA SER A 173 3.06 -6.80 1.08
C SER A 173 2.83 -8.23 0.61
N THR A 174 1.94 -8.43 -0.36
CA THR A 174 1.63 -9.75 -0.92
C THR A 174 2.86 -10.39 -1.59
N TYR A 175 3.60 -9.64 -2.39
CA TYR A 175 4.81 -10.13 -3.05
C TYR A 175 5.88 -10.54 -2.04
N ALA A 176 6.13 -9.72 -1.03
CA ALA A 176 7.15 -9.95 0.00
C ALA A 176 6.80 -11.19 0.85
N GLU A 177 5.53 -11.39 1.18
CA GLU A 177 5.04 -12.58 1.87
C GLU A 177 5.32 -13.85 1.05
N TRP A 178 4.95 -13.86 -0.23
CA TRP A 178 5.23 -14.99 -1.13
C TRP A 178 6.73 -15.21 -1.36
N TYR A 179 7.50 -14.14 -1.45
CA TYR A 179 8.96 -14.20 -1.57
C TYR A 179 9.57 -14.89 -0.34
N GLU A 180 9.14 -14.51 0.87
CA GLU A 180 9.63 -15.09 2.11
C GLU A 180 9.22 -16.57 2.25
N HIS A 181 7.99 -16.94 1.87
CA HIS A 181 7.55 -18.34 1.85
C HIS A 181 8.42 -19.19 0.92
N ARG A 182 8.66 -18.73 -0.30
CA ARG A 182 9.55 -19.42 -1.25
C ARG A 182 10.96 -19.55 -0.70
N ARG A 183 11.51 -18.48 -0.16
CA ARG A 183 12.85 -18.48 0.44
C ARG A 183 12.97 -19.51 1.57
N ARG A 184 12.01 -19.59 2.47
CA ARG A 184 11.97 -20.57 3.56
C ARG A 184 11.88 -22.00 3.05
N THR A 185 11.05 -22.23 2.04
CA THR A 185 10.93 -23.54 1.40
C THR A 185 12.26 -23.99 0.81
N PHE A 186 12.94 -23.15 0.03
CA PHE A 186 14.23 -23.48 -0.53
C PHE A 186 15.33 -23.72 0.52
N LEU A 187 15.31 -22.98 1.62
CA LEU A 187 16.24 -23.18 2.72
C LEU A 187 16.00 -24.49 3.48
N HIS A 188 14.74 -24.94 3.52
CA HIS A 188 14.39 -26.20 4.18
C HIS A 188 14.85 -27.44 3.41
N PHE A 189 14.91 -27.35 2.07
CA PHE A 189 15.33 -28.49 1.20
C PHE A 189 16.81 -28.42 0.76
N LYS A 190 17.60 -27.53 1.32
CA LYS A 190 19.06 -27.46 1.15
C LYS A 190 19.77 -28.29 2.20
#